data_770d08b8e15b07012f5af12654782bc6
#
_entry.id   770d08b8e15b07012f5af12654782bc6
#
_cell.length_a   1.000
_cell.length_b   1.000
_cell.length_c   1.000
_cell.angle_alpha   90.00
_cell.angle_beta   90.00
_cell.angle_gamma   90.00
#
_symmetry.space_group_name_H-M   'P 1'
#
loop_
_entity.id
_entity.type
_entity.pdbx_description
1 polymer ?
#
loop_
_entity_poly.entity_id
_entity_poly.type
_entity_poly.pdbx_seq_one_letter_code
_entity_poly.pdbx_strand_id
1 'polypeptide(L)'
;TKAEKGFVGALYKAVSADDTIFSAAAKMLQMKRPDRIDGAGDLYCALGWAFARGKGKKSTRYSSACDVFAACAGAAIYRKKLLDETGWFDEFHFAYLEDVDIGYRARIMGYRNVYAPDAVVYHMGSGVTGSRYNDFKIRLSARNNMYVIMKNMPWPQIILNFPLLFAGFLVKAVFFTCIGH
;
A
#
# COMPACT_ATOMS: atom_id res chain seq x y z
N THR A 1 15.92 -0.29 -6.49
CA THR A 1 15.38 1.01 -6.07
C THR A 1 16.51 2.04 -6.01
N LYS A 2 16.28 3.26 -6.54
CA LYS A 2 17.22 4.39 -6.51
C LYS A 2 16.49 5.62 -5.98
N ALA A 3 16.94 6.17 -4.87
CA ALA A 3 16.37 7.38 -4.27
C ALA A 3 17.01 8.65 -4.85
N GLU A 4 16.24 9.74 -4.95
CA GLU A 4 16.74 11.07 -5.27
C GLU A 4 17.41 11.72 -4.05
N LYS A 5 18.24 12.75 -4.33
CA LYS A 5 18.86 13.56 -3.26
C LYS A 5 17.76 14.22 -2.42
N GLY A 6 17.86 14.15 -1.10
CA GLY A 6 16.87 14.72 -0.19
C GLY A 6 15.69 13.81 0.14
N PHE A 7 15.61 12.60 -0.45
CA PHE A 7 14.52 11.63 -0.24
C PHE A 7 14.16 11.41 1.24
N VAL A 8 15.15 11.09 2.08
CA VAL A 8 14.92 10.83 3.52
C VAL A 8 14.44 12.10 4.23
N GLY A 9 15.03 13.25 3.92
CA GLY A 9 14.61 14.54 4.50
C GLY A 9 13.18 14.91 4.15
N ALA A 10 12.75 14.64 2.91
CA ALA A 10 11.36 14.89 2.48
C ALA A 10 10.36 13.96 3.20
N LEU A 11 10.68 12.67 3.35
CA LEU A 11 9.87 11.75 4.15
C LEU A 11 9.81 12.17 5.62
N TYR A 12 10.95 12.52 6.20
CA TYR A 12 11.01 12.96 7.60
C TYR A 12 10.18 14.22 7.82
N LYS A 13 10.31 15.22 6.94
CA LYS A 13 9.48 16.44 6.97
C LYS A 13 7.99 16.12 6.93
N ALA A 14 7.59 15.20 6.05
CA ALA A 14 6.19 14.81 5.92
C ALA A 14 5.65 14.11 7.17
N VAL A 15 6.39 13.15 7.73
CA VAL A 15 5.93 12.42 8.94
C VAL A 15 5.98 13.28 10.20
N SER A 16 6.84 14.30 10.24
CA SER A 16 7.01 15.20 11.39
C SER A 16 6.06 16.41 11.36
N ALA A 17 5.25 16.57 10.30
CA ALA A 17 4.37 17.71 10.16
C ALA A 17 3.21 17.73 11.17
N ASP A 18 2.83 16.55 11.67
CA ASP A 18 1.74 16.36 12.63
C ASP A 18 1.99 15.07 13.42
N ASP A 19 1.74 15.08 14.73
CA ASP A 19 1.98 13.93 15.59
C ASP A 19 1.01 12.76 15.37
N THR A 20 -0.11 13.00 14.72
CA THR A 20 -1.06 11.96 14.30
C THR A 20 -0.63 11.21 13.03
N ILE A 21 0.42 11.68 12.34
CA ILE A 21 0.92 11.00 11.13
C ILE A 21 1.74 9.78 11.53
N PHE A 22 1.21 8.61 11.20
CA PHE A 22 1.84 7.32 11.41
C PHE A 22 2.93 7.01 10.38
N SER A 23 2.62 7.24 9.10
CA SER A 23 3.54 6.93 8.00
C SER A 23 3.48 7.94 6.86
N ALA A 24 4.58 8.07 6.12
CA ALA A 24 4.61 8.84 4.89
C ALA A 24 5.13 7.98 3.72
N ALA A 25 4.31 7.90 2.67
CA ALA A 25 4.60 7.19 1.43
C ALA A 25 5.36 8.09 0.46
N ALA A 26 6.41 7.57 -0.15
CA ALA A 26 7.15 8.26 -1.19
C ALA A 26 6.42 8.30 -2.53
N LYS A 27 6.84 9.22 -3.40
CA LYS A 27 6.53 9.22 -4.82
C LYS A 27 7.41 8.20 -5.52
N MET A 28 6.86 7.04 -5.80
CA MET A 28 7.54 5.98 -6.52
C MET A 28 7.33 6.15 -8.02
N LEU A 29 8.40 6.33 -8.77
CA LEU A 29 8.41 6.40 -10.23
C LEU A 29 8.88 5.06 -10.81
N GLN A 30 8.36 4.70 -11.98
CA GLN A 30 8.82 3.51 -12.68
C GLN A 30 10.26 3.73 -13.19
N MET A 31 11.20 2.88 -12.80
CA MET A 31 12.62 3.04 -13.17
C MET A 31 12.83 3.05 -14.69
N LYS A 32 12.06 2.26 -15.45
CA LYS A 32 12.13 2.20 -16.91
C LYS A 32 11.34 3.31 -17.60
N ARG A 33 10.40 3.97 -16.92
CA ARG A 33 9.58 5.07 -17.43
C ARG A 33 9.37 6.10 -16.33
N PRO A 34 10.36 6.99 -16.08
CA PRO A 34 10.33 7.93 -14.96
C PRO A 34 9.20 8.98 -15.04
N ASP A 35 8.60 9.15 -16.22
CA ASP A 35 7.40 9.98 -16.41
C ASP A 35 6.12 9.34 -15.83
N ARG A 36 6.19 8.09 -15.34
CA ARG A 36 5.06 7.33 -14.84
C ARG A 36 5.20 6.97 -13.37
N ILE A 37 4.08 7.10 -12.66
CA ILE A 37 3.95 6.64 -11.27
C ILE A 37 4.01 5.10 -11.21
N ASP A 38 4.78 4.57 -10.28
CA ASP A 38 4.66 3.19 -9.82
C ASP A 38 3.76 3.08 -8.59
N GLY A 39 3.84 4.05 -7.67
CA GLY A 39 2.96 4.21 -6.52
C GLY A 39 3.06 5.61 -5.92
N ALA A 40 1.94 6.13 -5.42
CA ALA A 40 1.81 7.42 -4.73
C ALA A 40 0.98 7.23 -3.44
N GLY A 41 1.38 6.25 -2.63
CA GLY A 41 0.60 5.69 -1.54
C GLY A 41 -0.37 4.61 -2.02
N ASP A 42 -1.00 3.92 -1.07
CA ASP A 42 -1.96 2.86 -1.37
C ASP A 42 -3.38 3.28 -0.99
N LEU A 43 -4.34 2.76 -1.73
CA LEU A 43 -5.77 2.91 -1.51
C LEU A 43 -6.38 1.56 -1.18
N TYR A 44 -7.50 1.57 -0.46
CA TYR A 44 -8.28 0.39 -0.13
C TYR A 44 -9.74 0.64 -0.49
N CYS A 45 -10.42 -0.30 -1.11
CA CYS A 45 -11.80 -0.12 -1.56
C CYS A 45 -12.77 -1.13 -0.93
N ALA A 46 -14.07 -0.88 -1.08
CA ALA A 46 -15.14 -1.70 -0.52
C ALA A 46 -15.16 -3.15 -1.04
N LEU A 47 -14.51 -3.43 -2.18
CA LEU A 47 -14.28 -4.79 -2.68
C LEU A 47 -13.22 -5.58 -1.88
N GLY A 48 -12.64 -4.97 -0.84
CA GLY A 48 -11.57 -5.55 -0.06
C GLY A 48 -10.23 -5.57 -0.79
N TRP A 49 -9.99 -4.67 -1.74
CA TRP A 49 -8.76 -4.61 -2.52
C TRP A 49 -7.89 -3.42 -2.13
N ALA A 50 -6.60 -3.68 -1.96
CA ALA A 50 -5.57 -2.66 -1.94
C ALA A 50 -4.98 -2.47 -3.33
N PHE A 51 -4.65 -1.24 -3.68
CA PHE A 51 -4.00 -0.92 -4.95
C PHE A 51 -3.17 0.36 -4.86
N ALA A 52 -2.05 0.40 -5.58
CA ALA A 52 -1.17 1.54 -5.64
C ALA A 52 -1.85 2.73 -6.35
N ARG A 53 -1.97 3.85 -5.62
CA ARG A 53 -2.56 5.09 -6.15
C ARG A 53 -1.72 5.60 -7.32
N GLY A 54 -2.37 5.88 -8.43
CA GLY A 54 -1.75 6.50 -9.60
C GLY A 54 -0.89 5.59 -10.46
N LYS A 55 -0.81 4.29 -10.21
CA LYS A 55 0.03 3.38 -10.99
C LYS A 55 -0.17 3.51 -12.50
N GLY A 56 0.92 3.77 -13.24
CA GLY A 56 0.93 3.96 -14.69
C GLY A 56 0.46 5.34 -15.17
N LYS A 57 -0.02 6.22 -14.28
CA LYS A 57 -0.41 7.60 -14.63
C LYS A 57 0.82 8.51 -14.74
N LYS A 58 0.66 9.67 -15.39
CA LYS A 58 1.72 10.68 -15.51
C LYS A 58 2.14 11.20 -14.13
N SER A 59 3.43 11.28 -13.88
CA SER A 59 4.01 11.70 -12.60
C SER A 59 3.65 13.15 -12.22
N THR A 60 3.40 14.01 -13.20
CA THR A 60 3.03 15.42 -13.00
C THR A 60 1.66 15.60 -12.32
N ARG A 61 0.78 14.59 -12.34
CA ARG A 61 -0.54 14.65 -11.67
C ARG A 61 -0.49 14.40 -10.17
N TYR A 62 0.67 14.00 -9.64
CA TYR A 62 0.84 13.60 -8.23
C TYR A 62 1.87 14.50 -7.57
N SER A 63 1.61 15.82 -7.59
CA SER A 63 2.50 16.85 -7.05
C SER A 63 2.07 17.40 -5.68
N SER A 64 0.87 17.03 -5.21
CA SER A 64 0.34 17.53 -3.93
C SER A 64 0.30 16.43 -2.89
N ALA A 65 0.67 16.76 -1.65
CA ALA A 65 0.50 15.89 -0.50
C ALA A 65 -0.99 15.62 -0.23
N CYS A 66 -1.30 14.44 0.25
CA CYS A 66 -2.65 14.04 0.64
C CYS A 66 -2.62 12.85 1.59
N ASP A 67 -3.74 12.61 2.25
CA ASP A 67 -3.95 11.36 2.98
C ASP A 67 -4.07 10.18 2.02
N VAL A 68 -3.52 9.05 2.44
CA VAL A 68 -3.62 7.77 1.75
C VAL A 68 -4.08 6.68 2.72
N PHE A 69 -4.46 5.52 2.22
CA PHE A 69 -4.88 4.45 3.11
C PHE A 69 -3.69 3.82 3.83
N ALA A 70 -2.62 3.54 3.13
CA ALA A 70 -1.37 3.00 3.64
C ALA A 70 -0.16 3.52 2.85
N ALA A 71 1.03 3.38 3.43
CA ALA A 71 2.29 3.72 2.78
C ALA A 71 3.02 2.42 2.40
N CYS A 72 3.24 2.21 1.10
CA CYS A 72 3.97 1.05 0.60
C CYS A 72 5.36 0.95 1.24
N ALA A 73 5.64 -0.13 1.96
CA ALA A 73 6.87 -0.34 2.72
C ALA A 73 8.14 -0.37 1.83
N GLY A 74 7.97 -0.54 0.53
CA GLY A 74 9.08 -0.45 -0.43
C GLY A 74 9.75 0.93 -0.52
N ALA A 75 9.05 2.01 -0.10
CA ALA A 75 9.58 3.36 -0.01
C ALA A 75 8.70 4.25 0.90
N ALA A 76 8.87 4.09 2.20
CA ALA A 76 8.10 4.81 3.21
C ALA A 76 8.93 5.08 4.47
N ILE A 77 8.42 5.96 5.31
CA ILE A 77 8.87 6.14 6.69
C ILE A 77 7.71 5.87 7.64
N TYR A 78 8.00 5.30 8.79
CA TYR A 78 7.04 5.00 9.84
C TYR A 78 7.51 5.65 11.15
N ARG A 79 6.59 6.25 11.90
CA ARG A 79 6.89 6.84 13.21
C ARG A 79 7.03 5.72 14.25
N LYS A 80 8.26 5.50 14.74
CA LYS A 80 8.58 4.40 15.67
C LYS A 80 7.65 4.37 16.91
N LYS A 81 7.42 5.53 17.55
CA LYS A 81 6.53 5.60 18.70
C LYS A 81 5.15 5.02 18.39
N LEU A 82 4.58 5.34 17.25
CA LEU A 82 3.26 4.83 16.86
C LEU A 82 3.31 3.36 16.39
N LEU A 83 4.44 2.87 15.90
CA LEU A 83 4.65 1.43 15.67
C LEU A 83 4.60 0.64 16.98
N ASP A 84 5.16 1.18 18.05
CA ASP A 84 5.14 0.54 19.37
C ASP A 84 3.71 0.48 19.93
N GLU A 85 2.84 1.41 19.57
CA GLU A 85 1.42 1.46 19.95
C GLU A 85 0.52 0.59 19.08
N THR A 86 0.68 0.67 17.74
CA THR A 86 -0.17 -0.05 16.77
C THR A 86 0.25 -1.51 16.59
N GLY A 87 1.42 -1.88 17.08
CA GLY A 87 2.12 -3.12 16.80
C GLY A 87 2.92 -3.04 15.49
N TRP A 88 3.97 -3.82 15.42
CA TRP A 88 4.90 -3.89 14.28
C TRP A 88 4.30 -4.66 13.11
N PHE A 89 5.09 -4.80 12.03
CA PHE A 89 4.73 -5.62 10.87
C PHE A 89 4.46 -7.06 11.30
N ASP A 90 3.34 -7.60 10.85
CA ASP A 90 2.92 -8.95 11.19
C ASP A 90 3.63 -9.96 10.28
N GLU A 91 4.51 -10.77 10.87
CA GLU A 91 5.32 -11.76 10.17
C GLU A 91 4.49 -12.84 9.45
N PHE A 92 3.24 -13.06 9.86
CA PHE A 92 2.34 -14.00 9.18
C PHE A 92 2.11 -13.62 7.71
N HIS A 93 2.18 -12.35 7.36
CA HIS A 93 2.06 -11.91 5.97
C HIS A 93 3.21 -12.46 5.12
N PHE A 94 4.40 -12.59 5.66
CA PHE A 94 5.65 -12.90 4.97
C PHE A 94 6.01 -11.87 3.90
N ALA A 95 5.12 -11.63 2.93
CA ALA A 95 5.23 -10.60 1.88
C ALA A 95 3.84 -10.27 1.31
N TYR A 96 3.67 -9.04 0.84
CA TYR A 96 2.45 -8.43 0.29
C TYR A 96 1.35 -8.18 1.32
N LEU A 97 0.85 -6.96 1.31
CA LEU A 97 -0.22 -6.43 2.17
C LEU A 97 0.16 -6.28 3.66
N GLU A 98 1.41 -6.54 4.06
CA GLU A 98 1.91 -6.24 5.40
C GLU A 98 1.89 -4.73 5.70
N ASP A 99 2.15 -3.92 4.68
CA ASP A 99 2.08 -2.46 4.71
C ASP A 99 0.64 -1.94 4.74
N VAL A 100 -0.26 -2.61 4.05
CA VAL A 100 -1.69 -2.33 4.11
C VAL A 100 -2.27 -2.70 5.47
N ASP A 101 -1.87 -3.84 6.04
CA ASP A 101 -2.28 -4.27 7.39
C ASP A 101 -1.91 -3.24 8.46
N ILE A 102 -0.64 -2.83 8.49
CA ILE A 102 -0.16 -1.88 9.50
C ILE A 102 -0.76 -0.48 9.30
N GLY A 103 -0.94 -0.05 8.04
CA GLY A 103 -1.61 1.19 7.70
C GLY A 103 -3.08 1.19 8.10
N TYR A 104 -3.78 0.04 7.99
CA TYR A 104 -5.16 -0.14 8.43
C TYR A 104 -5.27 -0.03 9.96
N ARG A 105 -4.40 -0.76 10.71
CA ARG A 105 -4.36 -0.69 12.18
C ARG A 105 -4.15 0.73 12.68
N ALA A 106 -3.21 1.46 12.07
CA ALA A 106 -2.97 2.86 12.39
C ALA A 106 -4.24 3.71 12.20
N ARG A 107 -4.97 3.51 11.11
CA ARG A 107 -6.22 4.24 10.84
C ARG A 107 -7.34 3.91 11.84
N ILE A 108 -7.47 2.64 12.24
CA ILE A 108 -8.43 2.24 13.29
C ILE A 108 -8.15 2.96 14.60
N MET A 109 -6.88 3.21 14.91
CA MET A 109 -6.45 3.94 16.10
C MET A 109 -6.53 5.47 15.93
N GLY A 110 -7.01 5.98 14.80
CA GLY A 110 -7.17 7.41 14.53
C GLY A 110 -5.94 8.09 13.94
N TYR A 111 -4.89 7.34 13.60
CA TYR A 111 -3.68 7.87 12.98
C TYR A 111 -3.83 8.01 11.46
N ARG A 112 -2.96 8.80 10.85
CA ARG A 112 -2.98 9.14 9.44
C ARG A 112 -1.79 8.55 8.70
N ASN A 113 -2.01 8.10 7.48
CA ASN A 113 -0.96 7.79 6.51
C ASN A 113 -0.99 8.87 5.43
N VAL A 114 0.15 9.45 5.08
CA VAL A 114 0.22 10.56 4.12
C VAL A 114 1.10 10.22 2.92
N TYR A 115 0.89 10.92 1.83
CA TYR A 115 1.73 10.87 0.65
C TYR A 115 2.63 12.10 0.61
N ALA A 116 3.95 11.88 0.44
CA ALA A 116 4.99 12.90 0.35
C ALA A 116 5.50 13.03 -1.11
N PRO A 117 4.98 13.98 -1.91
CA PRO A 117 5.32 14.11 -3.33
C PRO A 117 6.79 14.47 -3.60
N ASP A 118 7.44 15.13 -2.63
CA ASP A 118 8.84 15.56 -2.74
C ASP A 118 9.84 14.45 -2.42
N ALA A 119 9.38 13.35 -1.81
CA ALA A 119 10.17 12.16 -1.55
C ALA A 119 10.18 11.25 -2.77
N VAL A 120 11.08 11.45 -3.71
CA VAL A 120 11.09 10.75 -4.99
C VAL A 120 12.03 9.55 -4.99
N VAL A 121 11.53 8.42 -5.50
CA VAL A 121 12.31 7.19 -5.67
C VAL A 121 11.95 6.48 -6.99
N TYR A 122 12.95 5.93 -7.67
CA TYR A 122 12.78 5.09 -8.85
C TYR A 122 12.73 3.63 -8.45
N HIS A 123 11.64 2.96 -8.75
CA HIS A 123 11.37 1.58 -8.38
C HIS A 123 11.30 0.68 -9.61
N MET A 124 11.95 -0.49 -9.53
CA MET A 124 12.02 -1.42 -10.65
C MET A 124 10.77 -2.27 -10.82
N GLY A 125 9.88 -2.32 -9.85
CA GLY A 125 8.69 -3.16 -9.83
C GLY A 125 8.98 -4.62 -10.24
N SER A 126 8.55 -5.59 -9.45
CA SER A 126 8.78 -7.03 -9.77
C SER A 126 10.22 -7.44 -10.12
N GLY A 127 11.24 -6.64 -9.76
CA GLY A 127 12.64 -6.90 -10.14
C GLY A 127 13.21 -8.22 -9.61
N VAL A 128 12.72 -8.69 -8.48
CA VAL A 128 13.13 -9.97 -7.87
C VAL A 128 12.30 -11.14 -8.39
N THR A 129 11.02 -10.92 -8.64
CA THR A 129 10.06 -12.00 -8.97
C THR A 129 9.76 -12.12 -10.47
N GLY A 130 10.42 -11.31 -11.31
CA GLY A 130 10.41 -11.35 -12.77
C GLY A 130 9.06 -11.03 -13.42
N SER A 131 7.96 -11.56 -12.93
CA SER A 131 6.61 -11.41 -13.49
C SER A 131 5.70 -10.56 -12.61
N ARG A 132 4.77 -9.84 -13.24
CA ARG A 132 3.68 -9.14 -12.55
C ARG A 132 2.73 -10.12 -11.88
N TYR A 133 2.42 -11.21 -12.55
CA TYR A 133 1.60 -12.30 -12.08
C TYR A 133 2.43 -13.59 -12.07
N ASN A 134 2.51 -14.25 -10.93
CA ASN A 134 3.02 -15.60 -10.74
C ASN A 134 2.31 -16.22 -9.55
N ASP A 135 2.29 -17.55 -9.47
CA ASP A 135 1.54 -18.30 -8.47
C ASP A 135 1.88 -17.89 -7.04
N PHE A 136 3.16 -17.64 -6.76
CA PHE A 136 3.62 -17.23 -5.44
C PHE A 136 2.97 -15.90 -5.01
N LYS A 137 2.99 -14.88 -5.88
CA LYS A 137 2.36 -13.58 -5.60
C LYS A 137 0.86 -13.71 -5.46
N ILE A 138 0.22 -14.44 -6.37
CA ILE A 138 -1.24 -14.60 -6.39
C ILE A 138 -1.71 -15.28 -5.12
N ARG A 139 -1.09 -16.41 -4.74
CA ARG A 139 -1.42 -17.15 -3.52
C ARG A 139 -1.23 -16.31 -2.26
N LEU A 140 -0.06 -15.65 -2.10
CA LEU A 140 0.19 -14.81 -0.95
C LEU A 140 -0.76 -13.61 -0.89
N SER A 141 -0.95 -12.91 -2.02
CA SER A 141 -1.85 -11.76 -2.05
C SER A 141 -3.31 -12.16 -1.77
N ALA A 142 -3.77 -13.31 -2.26
CA ALA A 142 -5.11 -13.80 -1.98
C ALA A 142 -5.28 -14.15 -0.51
N ARG A 143 -4.36 -14.96 0.07
CA ARG A 143 -4.34 -15.31 1.50
C ARG A 143 -4.30 -14.07 2.38
N ASN A 144 -3.35 -13.18 2.11
CA ASN A 144 -3.13 -12.00 2.93
C ASN A 144 -4.29 -11.00 2.81
N ASN A 145 -4.95 -10.92 1.64
CA ASN A 145 -6.13 -10.08 1.49
C ASN A 145 -7.29 -10.54 2.40
N MET A 146 -7.54 -11.85 2.47
CA MET A 146 -8.51 -12.40 3.43
C MET A 146 -8.08 -12.12 4.87
N TYR A 147 -6.80 -12.30 5.16
CA TYR A 147 -6.26 -12.07 6.49
C TYR A 147 -6.42 -10.61 6.94
N VAL A 148 -6.09 -9.64 6.07
CA VAL A 148 -6.30 -8.20 6.34
C VAL A 148 -7.75 -7.88 6.64
N ILE A 149 -8.71 -8.44 5.88
CA ILE A 149 -10.15 -8.24 6.10
C ILE A 149 -10.55 -8.81 7.47
N MET A 150 -10.24 -10.07 7.74
CA MET A 150 -10.65 -10.74 8.98
C MET A 150 -10.00 -10.16 10.22
N LYS A 151 -8.76 -9.68 10.12
CA LYS A 151 -8.00 -9.11 11.22
C LYS A 151 -8.43 -7.68 11.56
N ASN A 152 -8.67 -6.85 10.53
CA ASN A 152 -8.77 -5.40 10.73
C ASN A 152 -10.17 -4.85 10.52
N MET A 153 -11.00 -5.48 9.69
CA MET A 153 -12.33 -4.93 9.39
C MET A 153 -13.32 -5.30 10.49
N PRO A 154 -14.01 -4.32 11.12
CA PRO A 154 -15.03 -4.59 12.11
C PRO A 154 -16.14 -5.50 11.57
N TRP A 155 -16.63 -6.44 12.39
CA TRP A 155 -17.68 -7.39 11.98
C TRP A 155 -18.92 -6.74 11.35
N PRO A 156 -19.48 -5.62 11.88
CA PRO A 156 -20.61 -4.96 11.24
C PRO A 156 -20.27 -4.48 9.82
N GLN A 157 -19.04 -4.01 9.60
CA GLN A 157 -18.58 -3.56 8.29
C GLN A 157 -18.38 -4.75 7.33
N ILE A 158 -17.90 -5.91 7.83
CA ILE A 158 -17.82 -7.13 7.02
C ILE A 158 -19.22 -7.54 6.56
N ILE A 159 -20.20 -7.55 7.45
CA ILE A 159 -21.59 -7.93 7.13
C ILE A 159 -22.19 -6.97 6.10
N LEU A 160 -22.07 -5.66 6.31
CA LEU A 160 -22.59 -4.64 5.40
C LEU A 160 -21.91 -4.69 4.02
N ASN A 161 -20.60 -4.93 3.98
CA ASN A 161 -19.83 -5.00 2.74
C ASN A 161 -19.77 -6.40 2.13
N PHE A 162 -20.37 -7.41 2.75
CA PHE A 162 -20.26 -8.80 2.30
C PHE A 162 -20.58 -8.99 0.81
N PRO A 163 -21.65 -8.40 0.24
CA PRO A 163 -21.93 -8.55 -1.20
C PRO A 163 -20.80 -7.99 -2.08
N LEU A 164 -20.20 -6.85 -1.69
CA LEU A 164 -19.08 -6.23 -2.40
C LEU A 164 -17.78 -7.02 -2.25
N LEU A 165 -17.50 -7.50 -1.04
CA LEU A 165 -16.35 -8.36 -0.76
C LEU A 165 -16.44 -9.65 -1.57
N PHE A 166 -17.60 -10.30 -1.55
CA PHE A 166 -17.86 -11.53 -2.33
C PHE A 166 -17.68 -11.28 -3.83
N ALA A 167 -18.28 -10.22 -4.37
CA ALA A 167 -18.10 -9.82 -5.76
C ALA A 167 -16.61 -9.56 -6.10
N GLY A 168 -15.88 -8.90 -5.20
CA GLY A 168 -14.45 -8.66 -5.35
C GLY A 168 -13.62 -9.96 -5.44
N PHE A 169 -13.92 -10.94 -4.60
CA PHE A 169 -13.26 -12.24 -4.67
C PHE A 169 -13.63 -13.02 -5.94
N LEU A 170 -14.90 -13.00 -6.33
CA LEU A 170 -15.38 -13.67 -7.54
C LEU A 170 -14.69 -13.10 -8.80
N VAL A 171 -14.59 -11.77 -8.92
CA VAL A 171 -13.92 -11.12 -10.04
C VAL A 171 -12.43 -11.50 -10.09
N LYS A 172 -11.73 -11.55 -8.95
CA LYS A 172 -10.33 -12.01 -8.90
C LYS A 172 -10.20 -13.48 -9.30
N ALA A 173 -11.09 -14.35 -8.79
CA ALA A 173 -11.07 -15.77 -9.13
C ALA A 173 -11.25 -15.99 -10.63
N VAL A 174 -12.28 -15.37 -11.24
CA VAL A 174 -12.52 -15.44 -12.69
C VAL A 174 -11.32 -14.88 -13.46
N PHE A 175 -10.80 -13.70 -13.08
CA PHE A 175 -9.65 -13.09 -13.77
C PHE A 175 -8.43 -14.01 -13.76
N PHE A 176 -8.04 -14.55 -12.60
CA PHE A 176 -6.86 -15.41 -12.51
C PHE A 176 -7.06 -16.75 -13.22
N THR A 177 -8.24 -17.33 -13.17
CA THR A 177 -8.58 -18.54 -13.97
C THR A 177 -8.46 -18.26 -15.47
N CYS A 178 -8.96 -17.12 -15.96
CA CYS A 178 -8.87 -16.74 -17.38
C CYS A 178 -7.43 -16.52 -17.87
N ILE A 179 -6.50 -16.14 -16.99
CA ILE A 179 -5.09 -15.95 -17.37
C ILE A 179 -4.21 -17.18 -17.05
N GLY A 180 -4.80 -18.30 -16.65
CA GLY A 180 -4.11 -19.57 -16.46
C GLY A 180 -3.40 -19.74 -15.11
N HIS A 181 -3.91 -19.10 -14.06
CA HIS A 181 -3.44 -19.24 -12.67
C HIS A 181 -4.51 -19.77 -11.73
#